data_19288ed07bd87347cc824cd4ee7e7111
#
_entry.id   19288ed07bd87347cc824cd4ee7e7111
#
_cell.length_a   1.000
_cell.length_b   1.000
_cell.length_c   1.000
_cell.angle_alpha   90.00
_cell.angle_beta   90.00
_cell.angle_gamma   90.00
#
_symmetry.space_group_name_H-M   'P 1'
#
loop_
_entity.id
_entity.type
_entity.pdbx_description
1 polymer ?
#
loop_
_entity_poly.entity_id
_entity_poly.type
_entity_poly.pdbx_seq_one_letter_code
_entity_poly.pdbx_strand_id
1 'polypeptide(L)'
;MALSLSLARPLSLSHLLLAPAFHRSSRPLCSALQPPPFPRAAVAVTLMRETAPGPREYLLVQRSKPPNVGSWSLPGGKIELGETTLAAGARELEEETALGASDGVRLHPDSIGSSDAIVPDGSGGLQFHYVITQLFAFCTDATVTARSGDDAAAVRWVTLAEAEDGTIHLGGNVCAVLRRAEQLLACGVLQLSADATSMNYPTREP
;
A
#
# COMPACT_ATOMS: atom_id res chain seq x y z
N MET A 1 88.39 38.35 -37.24
CA MET A 1 87.50 37.29 -37.70
C MET A 1 86.66 36.82 -36.49
N ALA A 2 85.51 37.36 -36.34
CA ALA A 2 84.66 37.14 -35.14
C ALA A 2 83.39 36.40 -35.55
N LEU A 3 83.19 35.27 -34.95
CA LEU A 3 82.02 34.45 -35.09
C LEU A 3 80.94 34.87 -34.03
N SER A 4 79.87 35.34 -34.51
CA SER A 4 78.69 35.70 -33.69
C SER A 4 77.89 34.46 -33.35
N LEU A 5 77.73 34.17 -32.06
CA LEU A 5 76.79 33.14 -31.58
C LEU A 5 75.44 33.81 -31.31
N SER A 6 74.45 33.36 -32.02
CA SER A 6 73.04 33.71 -31.78
C SER A 6 72.46 32.78 -30.71
N LEU A 7 71.94 33.36 -29.61
CA LEU A 7 71.25 32.66 -28.52
C LEU A 7 69.78 32.54 -28.85
N ALA A 8 69.36 31.30 -29.08
CA ALA A 8 67.93 30.99 -29.18
C ALA A 8 67.26 30.92 -27.83
N ARG A 9 66.13 31.65 -27.64
CA ARG A 9 65.30 31.63 -26.45
C ARG A 9 64.38 30.39 -26.47
N PRO A 10 64.15 29.68 -25.36
CA PRO A 10 63.11 28.67 -25.30
C PRO A 10 61.72 29.29 -25.11
N LEU A 11 60.76 28.86 -25.92
CA LEU A 11 59.35 29.17 -25.79
C LEU A 11 58.73 28.29 -24.63
N SER A 12 58.29 28.97 -23.59
CA SER A 12 57.53 28.36 -22.51
C SER A 12 56.08 28.17 -22.97
N LEU A 13 55.67 26.93 -23.23
CA LEU A 13 54.27 26.58 -23.45
C LEU A 13 53.64 26.21 -22.07
N SER A 14 52.99 27.21 -21.47
CA SER A 14 52.12 26.96 -20.32
C SER A 14 50.78 26.49 -20.85
N HIS A 15 50.60 25.16 -20.95
CA HIS A 15 49.26 24.59 -21.11
C HIS A 15 48.50 24.69 -19.80
N LEU A 16 47.64 25.70 -19.72
CA LEU A 16 46.63 25.82 -18.68
C LEU A 16 45.54 24.81 -19.02
N LEU A 17 45.58 23.63 -18.41
CA LEU A 17 44.49 22.66 -18.41
C LEU A 17 43.35 23.24 -17.59
N LEU A 18 42.36 23.82 -18.29
CA LEU A 18 41.06 24.17 -17.69
C LEU A 18 40.33 22.86 -17.40
N ALA A 19 40.34 22.42 -16.14
CA ALA A 19 39.48 21.35 -15.67
C ALA A 19 38.03 21.78 -15.84
N PRO A 20 37.12 20.92 -16.38
CA PRO A 20 35.71 21.26 -16.45
C PRO A 20 35.19 21.39 -15.01
N ALA A 21 34.68 22.57 -14.70
CA ALA A 21 33.96 22.81 -13.47
C ALA A 21 32.76 21.82 -13.41
N PHE A 22 32.87 20.81 -12.57
CA PHE A 22 31.73 20.01 -12.16
C PHE A 22 30.73 20.94 -11.51
N HIS A 23 29.73 21.34 -12.28
CA HIS A 23 28.57 22.01 -11.78
C HIS A 23 27.88 21.00 -10.83
N ARG A 24 28.16 21.09 -9.53
CA ARG A 24 27.36 20.42 -8.51
C ARG A 24 25.98 21.06 -8.62
N SER A 25 25.12 20.41 -9.39
CA SER A 25 23.69 20.67 -9.34
C SER A 25 23.28 20.46 -7.89
N SER A 26 23.13 21.56 -7.18
CA SER A 26 22.48 21.58 -5.87
C SER A 26 21.02 21.18 -6.10
N ARG A 27 20.75 19.88 -6.04
CA ARG A 27 19.37 19.39 -5.95
C ARG A 27 18.78 20.08 -4.72
N PRO A 28 17.68 20.81 -4.86
CA PRO A 28 17.03 21.42 -3.72
C PRO A 28 16.68 20.32 -2.71
N LEU A 29 16.96 20.54 -1.44
CA LEU A 29 16.63 19.67 -0.30
C LEU A 29 15.11 19.38 -0.15
N CYS A 30 14.29 19.84 -1.09
CA CYS A 30 12.84 19.66 -1.12
C CYS A 30 12.38 18.51 -2.03
N SER A 31 13.25 17.52 -2.38
CA SER A 31 12.85 16.38 -3.19
C SER A 31 12.00 15.34 -2.46
N ALA A 32 11.74 15.55 -1.16
CA ALA A 32 10.93 14.64 -0.34
C ALA A 32 9.40 14.76 -0.59
N LEU A 33 8.96 15.74 -1.38
CA LEU A 33 7.53 16.02 -1.62
C LEU A 33 7.05 15.66 -3.04
N GLN A 34 7.92 15.24 -3.92
CA GLN A 34 7.47 14.81 -5.25
C GLN A 34 6.97 13.36 -5.17
N PRO A 35 5.77 13.08 -5.71
CA PRO A 35 5.29 11.72 -5.81
C PRO A 35 6.28 10.89 -6.63
N PRO A 36 6.42 9.59 -6.36
CA PRO A 36 7.29 8.75 -7.17
C PRO A 36 6.81 8.77 -8.61
N PRO A 37 7.72 8.66 -9.59
CA PRO A 37 7.40 8.75 -11.01
C PRO A 37 6.60 7.56 -11.56
N PHE A 38 6.15 6.66 -10.71
CA PHE A 38 5.41 5.44 -11.04
C PHE A 38 4.37 5.12 -9.97
N PRO A 39 3.29 4.39 -10.33
CA PRO A 39 2.33 3.89 -9.36
C PRO A 39 2.97 2.98 -8.31
N ARG A 40 2.48 3.04 -7.08
CA ARG A 40 2.93 2.19 -5.98
C ARG A 40 1.97 1.02 -5.78
N ALA A 41 2.52 -0.14 -5.46
CA ALA A 41 1.72 -1.30 -5.09
C ALA A 41 1.18 -1.17 -3.65
N ALA A 42 -0.07 -1.58 -3.48
CA ALA A 42 -0.74 -1.64 -2.19
C ALA A 42 -1.71 -2.82 -2.12
N VAL A 43 -2.17 -3.14 -0.93
CA VAL A 43 -3.20 -4.15 -0.67
C VAL A 43 -4.32 -3.55 0.17
N ALA A 44 -5.52 -4.13 0.03
CA ALA A 44 -6.62 -3.93 0.95
C ALA A 44 -7.28 -5.29 1.22
N VAL A 45 -7.69 -5.55 2.44
CA VAL A 45 -8.22 -6.84 2.88
C VAL A 45 -9.70 -6.71 3.23
N THR A 46 -10.55 -7.43 2.52
CA THR A 46 -11.94 -7.64 2.88
C THR A 46 -12.01 -8.79 3.88
N LEU A 47 -11.92 -8.49 5.18
CA LEU A 47 -12.11 -9.48 6.24
C LEU A 47 -13.58 -9.63 6.56
N MET A 48 -14.09 -10.84 6.39
CA MET A 48 -15.47 -11.22 6.66
C MET A 48 -15.58 -12.17 7.85
N ARG A 49 -16.68 -12.08 8.58
CA ARG A 49 -17.13 -13.11 9.53
C ARG A 49 -18.61 -13.44 9.32
N GLU A 50 -19.02 -14.66 9.66
CA GLU A 50 -20.42 -15.05 9.66
C GLU A 50 -20.93 -15.09 11.10
N THR A 51 -21.96 -14.30 11.39
CA THR A 51 -22.64 -14.28 12.68
C THR A 51 -23.91 -15.13 12.60
N ALA A 52 -23.76 -16.44 12.72
CA ALA A 52 -24.93 -17.33 12.61
C ALA A 52 -25.81 -17.35 13.92
N PRO A 53 -27.15 -17.16 13.85
CA PRO A 53 -27.93 -16.85 12.65
C PRO A 53 -27.97 -15.33 12.39
N GLY A 54 -27.19 -14.82 11.44
CA GLY A 54 -27.15 -13.40 11.13
C GLY A 54 -26.51 -13.11 9.78
N PRO A 55 -26.46 -11.84 9.40
CA PRO A 55 -25.81 -11.43 8.17
C PRO A 55 -24.28 -11.57 8.30
N ARG A 56 -23.63 -11.61 7.15
CA ARG A 56 -22.17 -11.46 7.08
C ARG A 56 -21.77 -10.04 7.48
N GLU A 57 -20.70 -9.94 8.22
CA GLU A 57 -20.12 -8.68 8.63
C GLU A 57 -18.70 -8.54 8.09
N TYR A 58 -18.35 -7.32 7.76
CA TYR A 58 -17.05 -6.93 7.20
C TYR A 58 -16.34 -5.96 8.12
N LEU A 59 -15.04 -6.16 8.33
CA LEU A 59 -14.26 -5.29 9.20
C LEU A 59 -13.80 -4.05 8.44
N LEU A 60 -14.10 -2.90 9.01
CA LEU A 60 -13.60 -1.60 8.54
C LEU A 60 -12.70 -0.97 9.60
N VAL A 61 -11.74 -0.17 9.12
CA VAL A 61 -10.88 0.67 9.94
C VAL A 61 -11.16 2.14 9.66
N GLN A 62 -11.12 2.97 10.69
CA GLN A 62 -11.24 4.41 10.55
C GLN A 62 -9.86 5.03 10.41
N ARG A 63 -9.65 5.79 9.36
CA ARG A 63 -8.37 6.40 9.05
C ARG A 63 -8.01 7.49 10.06
N SER A 64 -6.82 7.37 10.67
CA SER A 64 -6.27 8.39 11.58
C SER A 64 -5.40 9.42 10.85
N LYS A 65 -4.88 9.10 9.65
CA LYS A 65 -3.92 9.92 8.89
C LYS A 65 -4.47 10.37 7.53
N PRO A 66 -4.00 11.52 7.00
CA PRO A 66 -4.31 11.94 5.63
C PRO A 66 -3.87 10.92 4.57
N PRO A 67 -4.55 10.89 3.41
CA PRO A 67 -5.78 11.62 3.08
C PRO A 67 -7.03 10.96 3.68
N ASN A 68 -8.15 11.71 3.72
CA ASN A 68 -9.46 11.21 4.15
C ASN A 68 -9.51 10.76 5.63
N VAL A 69 -8.92 11.55 6.53
CA VAL A 69 -9.01 11.34 7.99
C VAL A 69 -10.48 11.21 8.40
N GLY A 70 -10.77 10.23 9.26
CA GLY A 70 -12.11 9.96 9.78
C GLY A 70 -13.01 9.12 8.84
N SER A 71 -12.63 8.91 7.58
CA SER A 71 -13.36 7.98 6.71
C SER A 71 -13.05 6.53 7.07
N TRP A 72 -14.02 5.65 6.81
CA TRP A 72 -13.88 4.21 7.01
C TRP A 72 -13.43 3.53 5.71
N SER A 73 -12.46 2.66 5.80
CA SER A 73 -11.88 1.91 4.68
C SER A 73 -11.67 0.45 5.05
N LEU A 74 -11.38 -0.37 4.06
CA LEU A 74 -10.84 -1.70 4.30
C LEU A 74 -9.44 -1.57 4.92
N PRO A 75 -9.05 -2.44 5.86
CA PRO A 75 -7.68 -2.50 6.37
C PRO A 75 -6.71 -2.77 5.22
N GLY A 76 -5.54 -2.12 5.25
CA GLY A 76 -4.55 -2.28 4.20
C GLY A 76 -3.61 -1.11 4.05
N GLY A 77 -2.55 -1.36 3.29
CA GLY A 77 -1.47 -0.38 3.09
C GLY A 77 -0.53 -0.76 1.96
N LYS A 78 0.71 -0.30 2.04
CA LYS A 78 1.72 -0.50 1.01
C LYS A 78 2.30 -1.90 1.07
N ILE A 79 2.63 -2.44 -0.10
CA ILE A 79 3.48 -3.62 -0.17
C ILE A 79 4.93 -3.18 0.02
N GLU A 80 5.62 -3.78 0.96
CA GLU A 80 7.05 -3.54 1.17
C GLU A 80 7.91 -4.29 0.16
N LEU A 81 9.13 -3.80 -0.09
CA LEU A 81 10.04 -4.42 -1.03
C LEU A 81 10.42 -5.85 -0.59
N GLY A 82 10.15 -6.83 -1.45
CA GLY A 82 10.39 -8.25 -1.17
C GLY A 82 9.23 -8.96 -0.46
N GLU A 83 8.15 -8.26 -0.17
CA GLU A 83 6.94 -8.81 0.43
C GLU A 83 5.98 -9.30 -0.65
N THR A 84 5.31 -10.43 -0.42
CA THR A 84 4.20 -10.88 -1.29
C THR A 84 2.92 -10.10 -0.96
N THR A 85 1.96 -10.05 -1.90
CA THR A 85 0.66 -9.40 -1.67
C THR A 85 -0.07 -9.97 -0.46
N LEU A 86 0.00 -11.28 -0.28
CA LEU A 86 -0.69 -11.95 0.84
C LEU A 86 0.03 -11.70 2.18
N ALA A 87 1.37 -11.66 2.18
CA ALA A 87 2.13 -11.31 3.37
C ALA A 87 1.84 -9.86 3.79
N ALA A 88 1.82 -8.93 2.83
CA ALA A 88 1.44 -7.54 3.06
C ALA A 88 0.03 -7.43 3.64
N GLY A 89 -0.94 -8.15 3.06
CA GLY A 89 -2.32 -8.17 3.55
C GLY A 89 -2.45 -8.71 4.97
N ALA A 90 -1.72 -9.78 5.30
CA ALA A 90 -1.72 -10.35 6.65
C ALA A 90 -1.12 -9.36 7.67
N ARG A 91 0.03 -8.76 7.34
CA ARG A 91 0.72 -7.78 8.19
C ARG A 91 -0.14 -6.54 8.43
N GLU A 92 -0.65 -5.89 7.38
CA GLU A 92 -1.48 -4.69 7.50
C GLU A 92 -2.77 -4.95 8.30
N LEU A 93 -3.39 -6.12 8.07
CA LEU A 93 -4.58 -6.51 8.85
C LEU A 93 -4.26 -6.64 10.35
N GLU A 94 -3.15 -7.31 10.70
CA GLU A 94 -2.73 -7.48 12.07
C GLU A 94 -2.33 -6.15 12.73
N GLU A 95 -1.57 -5.30 12.02
CA GLU A 95 -1.14 -3.98 12.49
C GLU A 95 -2.31 -3.04 12.75
N GLU A 96 -3.33 -3.03 11.88
CA GLU A 96 -4.46 -2.09 11.99
C GLU A 96 -5.61 -2.61 12.87
N THR A 97 -5.75 -3.93 13.04
CA THR A 97 -6.93 -4.52 13.69
C THR A 97 -6.63 -5.47 14.85
N ALA A 98 -5.36 -5.79 15.08
CA ALA A 98 -4.88 -6.81 16.01
C ALA A 98 -5.50 -8.21 15.78
N LEU A 99 -5.92 -8.50 14.52
CA LEU A 99 -6.43 -9.81 14.13
C LEU A 99 -5.50 -10.47 13.12
N GLY A 100 -5.11 -11.71 13.41
CA GLY A 100 -4.22 -12.49 12.58
C GLY A 100 -4.58 -13.97 12.50
N ALA A 101 -3.65 -14.78 12.04
CA ALA A 101 -3.84 -16.22 11.88
C ALA A 101 -4.15 -16.94 13.21
N SER A 102 -3.63 -16.44 14.34
CA SER A 102 -3.90 -16.95 15.69
C SER A 102 -5.35 -16.75 16.13
N ASP A 103 -6.02 -15.74 15.58
CA ASP A 103 -7.41 -15.41 15.85
C ASP A 103 -8.39 -16.08 14.87
N GLY A 104 -7.93 -17.07 14.12
CA GLY A 104 -8.74 -17.79 13.15
C GLY A 104 -8.91 -17.05 11.81
N VAL A 105 -8.14 -16.00 11.55
CA VAL A 105 -8.16 -15.32 10.23
C VAL A 105 -7.49 -16.18 9.17
N ARG A 106 -8.15 -16.31 8.03
CA ARG A 106 -7.67 -17.06 6.87
C ARG A 106 -7.81 -16.21 5.61
N LEU A 107 -6.67 -15.89 4.98
CA LEU A 107 -6.67 -15.21 3.68
C LEU A 107 -6.96 -16.20 2.56
N HIS A 108 -7.80 -15.78 1.62
CA HIS A 108 -7.98 -16.53 0.37
C HIS A 108 -6.73 -16.36 -0.51
N PRO A 109 -6.24 -17.43 -1.18
CA PRO A 109 -5.01 -17.36 -1.98
C PRO A 109 -5.12 -16.43 -3.18
N ASP A 110 -6.33 -16.29 -3.74
CA ASP A 110 -6.55 -15.44 -4.90
C ASP A 110 -7.12 -14.08 -4.50
N SER A 111 -6.71 -13.04 -5.22
CA SER A 111 -7.30 -11.72 -5.08
C SER A 111 -8.70 -11.67 -5.69
N ILE A 112 -9.57 -10.84 -5.13
CA ILE A 112 -10.92 -10.62 -5.65
C ILE A 112 -11.02 -9.49 -6.68
N GLY A 113 -9.89 -8.83 -6.96
CA GLY A 113 -9.78 -7.77 -7.95
C GLY A 113 -8.67 -6.79 -7.66
N SER A 114 -8.69 -5.69 -8.39
CA SER A 114 -7.81 -4.54 -8.17
C SER A 114 -8.57 -3.23 -8.32
N SER A 115 -8.01 -2.17 -7.75
CA SER A 115 -8.51 -0.81 -7.91
C SER A 115 -7.37 0.20 -7.85
N ASP A 116 -7.62 1.40 -8.37
CA ASP A 116 -6.67 2.48 -8.33
C ASP A 116 -7.09 3.56 -7.32
N ALA A 117 -6.11 4.10 -6.61
CA ALA A 117 -6.26 5.32 -5.84
C ALA A 117 -5.36 6.40 -6.45
N ILE A 118 -5.95 7.26 -7.28
CA ILE A 118 -5.27 8.35 -7.98
C ILE A 118 -5.73 9.66 -7.36
N VAL A 119 -4.81 10.38 -6.73
CA VAL A 119 -5.13 11.65 -6.05
C VAL A 119 -4.35 12.79 -6.68
N PRO A 120 -5.05 13.78 -7.27
CA PRO A 120 -4.42 15.00 -7.79
C PRO A 120 -3.81 15.84 -6.67
N ASP A 121 -2.74 16.59 -7.00
CA ASP A 121 -2.08 17.52 -6.09
C ASP A 121 -2.68 18.95 -6.11
N GLY A 122 -3.71 19.17 -6.95
CA GLY A 122 -4.35 20.48 -7.13
C GLY A 122 -3.60 21.44 -8.06
N SER A 123 -2.40 21.11 -8.52
CA SER A 123 -1.59 21.92 -9.44
C SER A 123 -1.52 21.35 -10.88
N GLY A 124 -2.28 20.30 -11.15
CA GLY A 124 -2.28 19.57 -12.42
C GLY A 124 -1.35 18.36 -12.44
N GLY A 125 -0.69 18.06 -11.32
CA GLY A 125 0.08 16.86 -11.04
C GLY A 125 -0.69 15.85 -10.20
N LEU A 126 0.02 14.81 -9.74
CA LEU A 126 -0.50 13.78 -8.84
C LEU A 126 0.18 13.83 -7.49
N GLN A 127 -0.60 13.83 -6.42
CA GLN A 127 -0.10 13.66 -5.07
C GLN A 127 0.38 12.22 -4.86
N PHE A 128 -0.42 11.25 -5.33
CA PHE A 128 -0.04 9.83 -5.35
C PHE A 128 -0.92 9.03 -6.33
N HIS A 129 -0.39 7.87 -6.71
CA HIS A 129 -1.10 6.81 -7.44
C HIS A 129 -0.75 5.47 -6.81
N TYR A 130 -1.77 4.74 -6.33
CA TYR A 130 -1.64 3.37 -5.84
C TYR A 130 -2.46 2.43 -6.70
N VAL A 131 -1.87 1.28 -7.06
CA VAL A 131 -2.59 0.11 -7.58
C VAL A 131 -2.81 -0.82 -6.40
N ILE A 132 -4.07 -1.02 -6.02
CA ILE A 132 -4.45 -1.73 -4.82
C ILE A 132 -4.97 -3.12 -5.20
N THR A 133 -4.27 -4.17 -4.76
CA THR A 133 -4.77 -5.54 -4.86
C THR A 133 -5.82 -5.77 -3.76
N GLN A 134 -7.03 -6.15 -4.16
CA GLN A 134 -8.13 -6.45 -3.23
C GLN A 134 -8.04 -7.91 -2.83
N LEU A 135 -7.73 -8.15 -1.56
CA LEU A 135 -7.66 -9.48 -0.97
C LEU A 135 -8.97 -9.81 -0.23
N PHE A 136 -9.24 -11.09 -0.08
CA PHE A 136 -10.34 -11.57 0.74
C PHE A 136 -9.80 -12.42 1.89
N ALA A 137 -10.38 -12.26 3.07
CA ALA A 137 -10.13 -13.07 4.24
C ALA A 137 -11.43 -13.37 4.97
N PHE A 138 -11.46 -14.48 5.68
CA PHE A 138 -12.58 -14.80 6.57
C PHE A 138 -12.06 -15.15 7.94
N CYS A 139 -12.87 -14.87 8.95
CA CYS A 139 -12.61 -15.26 10.33
C CYS A 139 -13.48 -16.46 10.69
N THR A 140 -12.85 -17.55 11.13
CA THR A 140 -13.54 -18.78 11.54
C THR A 140 -14.22 -18.64 12.91
N ASP A 141 -13.79 -17.67 13.70
CA ASP A 141 -14.38 -17.35 14.99
C ASP A 141 -15.15 -16.02 14.92
N ALA A 142 -16.47 -16.08 14.93
CA ALA A 142 -17.33 -14.90 14.89
C ALA A 142 -17.28 -14.05 16.17
N THR A 143 -16.68 -14.54 17.25
CA THR A 143 -16.62 -13.86 18.54
C THR A 143 -15.38 -12.99 18.72
N VAL A 144 -14.44 -13.03 17.76
CA VAL A 144 -13.19 -12.26 17.87
C VAL A 144 -13.45 -10.77 18.00
N THR A 145 -12.65 -10.14 18.83
CA THR A 145 -12.71 -8.70 19.08
C THR A 145 -11.54 -8.01 18.41
N ALA A 146 -11.82 -7.28 17.32
CA ALA A 146 -10.86 -6.41 16.69
C ALA A 146 -10.53 -5.21 17.59
N ARG A 147 -9.28 -4.76 17.54
CA ARG A 147 -8.82 -3.55 18.25
C ARG A 147 -8.04 -2.69 17.27
N SER A 148 -8.27 -1.38 17.33
CA SER A 148 -7.49 -0.45 16.52
C SER A 148 -6.02 -0.49 16.89
N GLY A 149 -5.16 -0.64 15.89
CA GLY A 149 -3.71 -0.51 16.01
C GLY A 149 -3.25 0.93 15.77
N ASP A 150 -1.94 1.11 15.56
CA ASP A 150 -1.28 2.41 15.57
C ASP A 150 -1.79 3.42 14.54
N ASP A 151 -2.21 2.97 13.38
CA ASP A 151 -2.63 3.80 12.24
C ASP A 151 -4.16 3.89 12.06
N ALA A 152 -4.93 3.10 12.84
CA ALA A 152 -6.39 3.09 12.83
C ALA A 152 -6.93 3.85 14.05
N ALA A 153 -7.80 4.83 13.83
CA ALA A 153 -8.48 5.54 14.92
C ALA A 153 -9.53 4.67 15.62
N ALA A 154 -10.18 3.78 14.87
CA ALA A 154 -11.18 2.84 15.35
C ALA A 154 -11.34 1.67 14.37
N VAL A 155 -11.95 0.59 14.83
CA VAL A 155 -12.37 -0.56 14.02
C VAL A 155 -13.85 -0.83 14.22
N ARG A 156 -14.53 -1.33 13.19
CA ARG A 156 -15.95 -1.61 13.25
C ARG A 156 -16.31 -2.75 12.30
N TRP A 157 -17.11 -3.68 12.78
CA TRP A 157 -17.81 -4.65 11.95
C TRP A 157 -19.09 -4.03 11.39
N VAL A 158 -19.32 -4.20 10.11
CA VAL A 158 -20.50 -3.68 9.41
C VAL A 158 -21.05 -4.72 8.45
N THR A 159 -22.36 -4.75 8.28
CA THR A 159 -22.99 -5.49 7.19
C THR A 159 -22.86 -4.73 5.88
N LEU A 160 -23.07 -5.40 4.73
CA LEU A 160 -23.13 -4.71 3.44
C LEU A 160 -24.26 -3.67 3.43
N ALA A 161 -25.42 -3.98 4.04
CA ALA A 161 -26.55 -3.05 4.10
C ALA A 161 -26.20 -1.76 4.87
N GLU A 162 -25.50 -1.86 6.00
CA GLU A 162 -25.03 -0.68 6.75
C GLU A 162 -23.96 0.12 5.98
N ALA A 163 -23.11 -0.56 5.22
CA ALA A 163 -22.14 0.12 4.36
C ALA A 163 -22.82 0.91 3.22
N GLU A 164 -23.99 0.47 2.78
CA GLU A 164 -24.73 1.05 1.66
C GLU A 164 -25.77 2.11 2.07
N ASP A 165 -26.18 2.16 3.33
CA ASP A 165 -27.24 3.08 3.80
C ASP A 165 -26.82 4.55 3.84
N GLY A 166 -25.51 4.83 3.64
CA GLY A 166 -24.95 6.18 3.58
C GLY A 166 -24.72 6.84 4.94
N THR A 167 -24.97 6.13 6.06
CA THR A 167 -24.72 6.67 7.41
C THR A 167 -23.24 6.63 7.79
N ILE A 168 -22.48 5.75 7.16
CA ILE A 168 -21.05 5.59 7.39
C ILE A 168 -20.28 6.32 6.28
N HIS A 169 -19.43 7.28 6.65
CA HIS A 169 -18.55 7.95 5.69
C HIS A 169 -17.44 7.01 5.20
N LEU A 170 -17.70 6.33 4.09
CA LEU A 170 -16.75 5.39 3.49
C LEU A 170 -15.76 6.10 2.57
N GLY A 171 -14.50 5.67 2.64
CA GLY A 171 -13.43 6.08 1.72
C GLY A 171 -13.34 5.17 0.50
N GLY A 172 -13.04 5.76 -0.66
CA GLY A 172 -12.76 5.00 -1.88
C GLY A 172 -13.95 4.18 -2.39
N ASN A 173 -13.67 2.92 -2.76
CA ASN A 173 -14.62 2.01 -3.41
C ASN A 173 -15.10 0.87 -2.49
N VAL A 174 -15.12 1.06 -1.19
CA VAL A 174 -15.47 0.02 -0.19
C VAL A 174 -16.73 -0.75 -0.57
N CYS A 175 -17.88 -0.07 -0.79
CA CYS A 175 -19.13 -0.75 -1.15
C CYS A 175 -19.00 -1.61 -2.41
N ALA A 176 -18.28 -1.15 -3.42
CA ALA A 176 -18.10 -1.91 -4.65
C ALA A 176 -17.29 -3.19 -4.41
N VAL A 177 -16.28 -3.13 -3.54
CA VAL A 177 -15.46 -4.29 -3.16
C VAL A 177 -16.27 -5.27 -2.33
N LEU A 178 -17.06 -4.81 -1.35
CA LEU A 178 -17.94 -5.67 -0.54
C LEU A 178 -18.99 -6.38 -1.41
N ARG A 179 -19.65 -5.67 -2.33
CA ARG A 179 -20.57 -6.29 -3.30
C ARG A 179 -19.87 -7.34 -4.16
N ARG A 180 -18.64 -7.07 -4.59
CA ARG A 180 -17.87 -8.03 -5.36
C ARG A 180 -17.57 -9.29 -4.55
N ALA A 181 -17.19 -9.16 -3.28
CA ALA A 181 -16.99 -10.29 -2.39
C ALA A 181 -18.27 -11.13 -2.24
N GLU A 182 -19.44 -10.48 -1.99
CA GLU A 182 -20.72 -11.17 -1.89
C GLU A 182 -21.10 -11.92 -3.18
N GLN A 183 -20.88 -11.31 -4.35
CA GLN A 183 -21.11 -11.97 -5.64
C GLN A 183 -20.26 -13.22 -5.81
N LEU A 184 -18.96 -13.15 -5.46
CA LEU A 184 -18.03 -14.27 -5.58
C LEU A 184 -18.36 -15.40 -4.59
N LEU A 185 -18.80 -15.05 -3.38
CA LEU A 185 -19.32 -16.02 -2.39
C LEU A 185 -20.60 -16.69 -2.90
N ALA A 186 -21.56 -15.93 -3.42
CA ALA A 186 -22.81 -16.46 -3.96
C ALA A 186 -22.60 -17.38 -5.17
N CYS A 187 -21.58 -17.12 -6.00
CA CYS A 187 -21.21 -17.96 -7.14
C CYS A 187 -20.31 -19.16 -6.75
N GLY A 188 -19.95 -19.31 -5.47
CA GLY A 188 -19.07 -20.38 -5.00
C GLY A 188 -17.61 -20.26 -5.46
N VAL A 189 -17.19 -19.10 -5.98
CA VAL A 189 -15.81 -18.81 -6.35
C VAL A 189 -14.94 -18.63 -5.11
N LEU A 190 -15.46 -17.90 -4.11
CA LEU A 190 -14.86 -17.82 -2.78
C LEU A 190 -15.47 -18.95 -1.92
N GLN A 191 -14.63 -19.84 -1.44
CA GLN A 191 -15.05 -20.92 -0.56
C GLN A 191 -14.49 -20.68 0.84
N LEU A 192 -15.34 -20.80 1.83
CA LEU A 192 -15.00 -20.62 3.24
C LEU A 192 -14.53 -21.97 3.83
N SER A 193 -13.58 -22.66 3.21
CA SER A 193 -13.06 -23.90 3.76
C SER A 193 -11.85 -23.65 4.64
N ALA A 194 -11.82 -24.29 5.81
CA ALA A 194 -10.67 -24.27 6.70
C ALA A 194 -9.39 -24.80 6.04
N ASP A 195 -9.52 -25.61 4.99
CA ASP A 195 -8.42 -26.21 4.25
C ASP A 195 -7.77 -25.25 3.21
N ALA A 196 -8.39 -24.13 2.92
CA ALA A 196 -7.91 -23.18 1.89
C ALA A 196 -6.60 -22.49 2.26
N THR A 197 -5.98 -22.79 3.39
CA THR A 197 -4.98 -21.87 3.91
C THR A 197 -3.80 -22.47 4.63
N SER A 198 -3.26 -23.57 4.17
CA SER A 198 -1.89 -23.89 4.59
C SER A 198 -0.86 -23.47 3.53
N MET A 199 -1.00 -22.30 2.92
CA MET A 199 0.15 -21.72 2.26
C MET A 199 1.03 -21.08 3.34
N ASN A 200 2.10 -21.79 3.71
CA ASN A 200 3.22 -21.19 4.43
C ASN A 200 3.76 -20.06 3.55
N TYR A 201 3.36 -18.83 3.87
CA TYR A 201 4.02 -17.66 3.29
C TYR A 201 5.43 -17.64 3.83
N PRO A 202 6.45 -17.55 2.98
CA PRO A 202 7.81 -17.33 3.46
C PRO A 202 7.79 -16.01 4.24
N THR A 203 7.82 -16.12 5.56
CA THR A 203 8.17 -15.00 6.43
C THR A 203 9.58 -14.56 6.01
N ARG A 204 9.81 -13.25 5.93
CA ARG A 204 11.15 -12.69 5.80
C ARG A 204 12.03 -13.38 6.84
N GLU A 205 12.98 -14.18 6.40
CA GLU A 205 14.10 -14.50 7.28
C GLU A 205 14.90 -13.21 7.53
N PRO A 206 15.32 -12.96 8.76
CA PRO A 206 16.01 -11.74 9.17
C PRO A 206 17.35 -11.55 8.47
#